data_2dd5dd4c410330ae83a9060ed6f39c8f
#
_entry.id   2dd5dd4c410330ae83a9060ed6f39c8f
#
_cell.length_a   1.000
_cell.length_b   1.000
_cell.length_c   1.000
_cell.angle_alpha   90.00
_cell.angle_beta   90.00
_cell.angle_gamma   90.00
#
_symmetry.space_group_name_H-M   'P 1'
#
loop_
_entity.id
_entity.type
_entity.pdbx_description
1 polymer ?
#
loop_
_entity_poly.entity_id
_entity_poly.type
_entity_poly.pdbx_seq_one_letter_code
_entity_poly.pdbx_strand_id
1 'polypeptide(L)'
;VRAFVEMHGGNIMAHSNEKGTTFTVILPKRDTSQYHPSVPALAADEKEISSTLVDAEIQAGDEALEGDCPIVLVIDDNADIRHYVKSLLVKEFRVLDASDGATGIRLAMKYVPDVIVSDVMMPGMDGIECCRRLKGELQTCHIPVILLTACSLDEQRIQGYDGGADSYISKPFNSQLLLSRIRNLIANHKQLKQFFGDNQSIEKESVSELDKDFVTRFKTLVGEKMKDPELNVEDLGRDMGMSRVQLYRKLKSLTNYSPNELLRRMRLKKAASLLAASDMTVAEIAYEVGFSSPSYFTKCYKEQFGESPTDFLKRKG
;
A
#
# COMPACT_ATOMS: atom_id res chain seq x y z
N VAL A 1 21.29 -21.59 13.16
CA VAL A 1 21.65 -22.80 12.37
C VAL A 1 21.06 -24.05 13.02
N ARG A 2 21.27 -24.33 14.33
CA ARG A 2 20.80 -25.56 15.00
C ARG A 2 19.28 -25.71 14.91
N ALA A 3 18.51 -24.70 15.33
CA ALA A 3 17.05 -24.71 15.27
C ALA A 3 16.50 -24.90 13.84
N PHE A 4 17.19 -24.37 12.83
CA PHE A 4 16.81 -24.52 11.43
C PHE A 4 17.04 -25.96 10.93
N VAL A 5 18.14 -26.59 11.32
CA VAL A 5 18.44 -27.99 10.98
C VAL A 5 17.46 -28.95 11.67
N GLU A 6 17.13 -28.68 12.94
CA GLU A 6 16.14 -29.47 13.71
C GLU A 6 14.73 -29.35 13.13
N MET A 7 14.31 -28.15 12.67
CA MET A 7 13.02 -27.96 11.96
C MET A 7 12.90 -28.78 10.68
N HIS A 8 14.02 -29.08 10.02
CA HIS A 8 14.05 -29.94 8.84
C HIS A 8 14.25 -31.43 9.16
N GLY A 9 14.15 -31.80 10.45
CA GLY A 9 14.34 -33.18 10.92
C GLY A 9 15.80 -33.64 10.85
N GLY A 10 16.72 -32.69 10.73
CA GLY A 10 18.16 -32.95 10.67
C GLY A 10 18.86 -32.84 12.02
N ASN A 11 20.17 -33.13 12.03
CA ASN A 11 21.03 -33.00 13.17
C ASN A 11 22.31 -32.23 12.82
N ILE A 12 22.79 -31.39 13.73
CA ILE A 12 24.06 -30.66 13.59
C ILE A 12 25.00 -30.99 14.73
N MET A 13 26.22 -31.29 14.38
CA MET A 13 27.31 -31.61 15.33
C MET A 13 28.49 -30.68 15.07
N ALA A 14 29.20 -30.30 16.13
CA ALA A 14 30.45 -29.55 16.06
C ALA A 14 31.55 -30.34 16.70
N HIS A 15 32.69 -30.45 16.00
CA HIS A 15 33.90 -31.06 16.51
C HIS A 15 35.07 -30.07 16.36
N SER A 16 35.72 -29.74 17.47
CA SER A 16 36.87 -28.83 17.50
C SER A 16 38.14 -29.58 17.84
N ASN A 17 39.25 -29.29 17.14
CA ASN A 17 40.57 -29.76 17.43
C ASN A 17 41.61 -28.63 17.25
N GLU A 18 42.87 -28.89 17.45
CA GLU A 18 43.98 -27.91 17.34
C GLU A 18 44.09 -27.29 15.91
N LYS A 19 43.48 -27.90 14.89
CA LYS A 19 43.52 -27.45 13.51
C LYS A 19 42.28 -26.64 13.09
N GLY A 20 41.23 -26.55 13.97
CA GLY A 20 40.02 -25.80 13.68
C GLY A 20 38.74 -26.49 14.17
N THR A 21 37.60 -25.89 13.83
CA THR A 21 36.27 -26.40 14.17
C THR A 21 35.55 -26.87 12.91
N THR A 22 35.05 -28.11 12.93
CA THR A 22 34.22 -28.68 11.85
C THR A 22 32.79 -28.79 12.31
N PHE A 23 31.87 -28.25 11.52
CA PHE A 23 30.43 -28.43 11.70
C PHE A 23 29.91 -29.45 10.69
N THR A 24 29.24 -30.49 11.19
CA THR A 24 28.59 -31.50 10.35
C THR A 24 27.08 -31.37 10.47
N VAL A 25 26.42 -31.14 9.34
CA VAL A 25 24.94 -31.06 9.24
C VAL A 25 24.45 -32.30 8.51
N ILE A 26 23.51 -33.03 9.12
CA ILE A 26 22.87 -34.21 8.55
C ILE A 26 21.39 -33.87 8.36
N LEU A 27 20.92 -33.92 7.12
CA LEU A 27 19.51 -33.72 6.78
C LEU A 27 18.93 -35.03 6.23
N PRO A 28 17.67 -35.39 6.56
CA PRO A 28 17.02 -36.54 5.99
C PRO A 28 16.77 -36.31 4.49
N LYS A 29 17.19 -37.27 3.66
CA LYS A 29 16.91 -37.27 2.23
C LYS A 29 15.42 -37.58 2.04
N ARG A 30 14.61 -36.60 1.61
CA ARG A 30 13.24 -36.86 1.19
C ARG A 30 13.26 -37.54 -0.19
N ASP A 31 12.48 -38.59 -0.32
CA ASP A 31 12.29 -39.28 -1.58
C ASP A 31 11.47 -38.38 -2.52
N THR A 32 12.11 -37.85 -3.57
CA THR A 32 11.51 -36.91 -4.53
C THR A 32 10.81 -37.62 -5.69
N SER A 33 10.56 -38.91 -5.60
CA SER A 33 9.98 -39.71 -6.68
C SER A 33 8.55 -39.31 -7.08
N GLN A 34 7.90 -38.37 -6.38
CA GLN A 34 6.57 -37.84 -6.70
C GLN A 34 6.54 -36.35 -7.04
N TYR A 35 7.68 -35.69 -7.16
CA TYR A 35 7.74 -34.28 -7.55
C TYR A 35 8.20 -34.12 -8.99
N HIS A 36 7.26 -33.91 -9.91
CA HIS A 36 7.54 -33.46 -11.25
C HIS A 36 7.59 -31.92 -11.24
N PRO A 37 8.76 -31.28 -11.30
CA PRO A 37 8.84 -29.87 -11.58
C PRO A 37 8.69 -29.69 -13.09
N SER A 38 7.51 -29.27 -13.56
CA SER A 38 7.39 -28.64 -14.88
C SER A 38 7.91 -27.20 -14.76
N VAL A 39 9.21 -27.05 -14.80
CA VAL A 39 9.85 -25.74 -14.99
C VAL A 39 10.39 -25.72 -16.41
N PRO A 40 9.95 -24.82 -17.30
CA PRO A 40 10.64 -24.59 -18.56
C PRO A 40 12.02 -24.01 -18.22
N ALA A 41 13.07 -24.67 -18.71
CA ALA A 41 14.41 -24.14 -18.67
C ALA A 41 14.48 -22.87 -19.54
N LEU A 42 14.57 -21.69 -18.90
CA LEU A 42 15.04 -20.47 -19.54
C LEU A 42 16.44 -20.20 -19.00
N ALA A 43 17.41 -20.44 -19.89
CA ALA A 43 18.80 -20.11 -19.68
C ALA A 43 19.00 -18.59 -19.76
N ALA A 44 19.82 -18.11 -18.84
CA ALA A 44 20.74 -16.98 -18.93
C ALA A 44 20.27 -15.70 -19.66
N ASP A 45 19.93 -14.68 -18.84
CA ASP A 45 20.49 -13.33 -18.91
C ASP A 45 19.97 -12.51 -17.71
N GLU A 46 20.71 -12.58 -16.58
CA GLU A 46 20.26 -12.02 -15.28
C GLU A 46 20.59 -10.52 -15.08
N LYS A 47 20.93 -9.74 -16.10
CA LYS A 47 21.42 -8.37 -15.85
C LYS A 47 20.56 -7.20 -16.30
N GLU A 48 19.48 -7.39 -17.06
CA GLU A 48 18.68 -6.24 -17.56
C GLU A 48 17.15 -6.37 -17.44
N ILE A 49 16.60 -7.46 -16.93
CA ILE A 49 15.15 -7.72 -17.01
C ILE A 49 14.33 -7.01 -15.91
N SER A 50 14.95 -6.58 -14.80
CA SER A 50 14.20 -6.01 -13.67
C SER A 50 13.71 -4.57 -13.89
N SER A 51 14.41 -3.76 -14.72
CA SER A 51 14.01 -2.36 -14.96
C SER A 51 13.13 -2.19 -16.20
N THR A 52 13.35 -2.96 -17.25
CA THR A 52 12.66 -2.83 -18.54
C THR A 52 11.23 -3.40 -18.56
N LEU A 53 10.95 -4.47 -17.81
CA LEU A 53 9.58 -5.00 -17.72
C LEU A 53 8.66 -4.09 -16.90
N VAL A 54 9.22 -3.40 -15.91
CA VAL A 54 8.46 -2.46 -15.08
C VAL A 54 8.09 -1.19 -15.84
N ASP A 55 8.98 -0.70 -16.70
CA ASP A 55 8.73 0.50 -17.52
C ASP A 55 7.81 0.21 -18.73
N ALA A 56 7.82 -1.00 -19.26
CA ALA A 56 6.93 -1.42 -20.35
C ALA A 56 5.46 -1.61 -19.87
N GLU A 57 5.25 -2.07 -18.62
CA GLU A 57 3.90 -2.17 -18.04
C GLU A 57 3.29 -0.80 -17.70
N ILE A 58 4.11 0.24 -17.49
CA ILE A 58 3.63 1.61 -17.23
C ILE A 58 3.13 2.29 -18.51
N GLN A 59 3.62 1.90 -19.69
CA GLN A 59 3.17 2.44 -20.98
C GLN A 59 1.93 1.74 -21.55
N ALA A 60 1.59 0.56 -21.06
CA ALA A 60 0.37 -0.15 -21.42
C ALA A 60 -0.80 0.30 -20.53
N GLY A 61 -1.36 1.43 -20.85
CA GLY A 61 -2.71 1.89 -20.47
C GLY A 61 -3.12 1.81 -18.99
N ASP A 62 -3.53 2.92 -18.46
CA ASP A 62 -4.12 3.14 -17.11
C ASP A 62 -5.19 2.13 -16.66
N GLU A 63 -5.75 1.33 -17.54
CA GLU A 63 -6.75 0.29 -17.24
C GLU A 63 -6.13 -0.94 -16.54
N ALA A 64 -4.83 -1.19 -16.68
CA ALA A 64 -4.14 -2.31 -16.02
C ALA A 64 -3.77 -2.04 -14.54
N LEU A 65 -3.91 -0.82 -14.05
CA LEU A 65 -3.68 -0.44 -12.65
C LEU A 65 -4.92 -0.64 -11.75
N GLU A 66 -6.07 -0.92 -12.31
CA GLU A 66 -7.32 -1.22 -11.59
C GLU A 66 -7.39 -2.67 -11.07
N GLY A 67 -6.36 -3.48 -11.26
CA GLY A 67 -6.24 -4.78 -10.62
C GLY A 67 -6.24 -4.65 -9.10
N ASP A 68 -7.28 -5.19 -8.46
CA ASP A 68 -7.55 -5.15 -7.00
C ASP A 68 -6.53 -5.99 -6.19
N CYS A 69 -5.39 -6.36 -6.80
CA CYS A 69 -4.34 -7.18 -6.17
C CYS A 69 -3.41 -6.29 -5.32
N PRO A 70 -3.39 -6.47 -3.98
CA PRO A 70 -2.53 -5.66 -3.11
C PRO A 70 -1.05 -5.86 -3.42
N ILE A 71 -0.28 -4.77 -3.29
CA ILE A 71 1.16 -4.75 -3.51
C ILE A 71 1.89 -4.90 -2.17
N VAL A 72 2.82 -5.83 -2.10
CA VAL A 72 3.76 -5.99 -0.98
C VAL A 72 5.17 -5.69 -1.47
N LEU A 73 5.87 -4.78 -0.79
CA LEU A 73 7.27 -4.49 -1.02
C LEU A 73 8.13 -5.23 0.01
N VAL A 74 9.08 -6.02 -0.44
CA VAL A 74 10.03 -6.77 0.40
C VAL A 74 11.41 -6.12 0.28
N ILE A 75 12.01 -5.74 1.41
CA ILE A 75 13.33 -5.10 1.49
C ILE A 75 14.23 -5.97 2.38
N ASP A 76 15.26 -6.58 1.82
CA ASP A 76 16.22 -7.41 2.55
C ASP A 76 17.51 -7.46 1.71
N ASP A 77 18.69 -7.38 2.28
CA ASP A 77 19.95 -7.46 1.54
C ASP A 77 20.26 -8.88 1.05
N ASN A 78 19.71 -9.90 1.73
CA ASN A 78 19.90 -11.30 1.38
C ASN A 78 18.93 -11.73 0.26
N ALA A 79 19.47 -12.06 -0.92
CA ALA A 79 18.71 -12.48 -2.08
C ALA A 79 17.86 -13.74 -1.83
N ASP A 80 18.37 -14.71 -1.04
CA ASP A 80 17.67 -15.97 -0.73
C ASP A 80 16.42 -15.69 0.12
N ILE A 81 16.52 -14.76 1.08
CA ILE A 81 15.39 -14.36 1.91
C ILE A 81 14.36 -13.62 1.07
N ARG A 82 14.78 -12.68 0.22
CA ARG A 82 13.85 -12.01 -0.71
C ARG A 82 13.12 -13.01 -1.59
N HIS A 83 13.86 -13.94 -2.20
CA HIS A 83 13.28 -14.98 -3.06
C HIS A 83 12.30 -15.88 -2.30
N TYR A 84 12.66 -16.30 -1.10
CA TYR A 84 11.80 -17.10 -0.24
C TYR A 84 10.51 -16.35 0.12
N VAL A 85 10.60 -15.12 0.61
CA VAL A 85 9.42 -14.32 0.97
C VAL A 85 8.56 -14.07 -0.26
N LYS A 86 9.16 -13.73 -1.41
CA LYS A 86 8.45 -13.55 -2.68
C LYS A 86 7.68 -14.81 -3.08
N SER A 87 8.29 -16.00 -2.97
CA SER A 87 7.64 -17.28 -3.31
C SER A 87 6.42 -17.58 -2.44
N LEU A 88 6.41 -17.12 -1.18
CA LEU A 88 5.26 -17.24 -0.28
C LEU A 88 4.11 -16.32 -0.67
N LEU A 89 4.43 -15.11 -1.15
CA LEU A 89 3.47 -14.03 -1.33
C LEU A 89 2.85 -13.97 -2.72
N VAL A 90 3.54 -14.46 -3.77
CA VAL A 90 3.16 -14.30 -5.19
C VAL A 90 1.78 -14.89 -5.54
N LYS A 91 1.27 -15.81 -4.73
CA LYS A 91 -0.06 -16.41 -4.94
C LYS A 91 -1.23 -15.47 -4.64
N GLU A 92 -1.00 -14.47 -3.79
CA GLU A 92 -2.06 -13.60 -3.26
C GLU A 92 -1.77 -12.11 -3.48
N PHE A 93 -0.50 -11.77 -3.71
CA PHE A 93 -0.03 -10.39 -3.76
C PHE A 93 0.87 -10.15 -4.97
N ARG A 94 0.84 -8.93 -5.47
CA ARG A 94 1.89 -8.44 -6.37
C ARG A 94 3.10 -8.07 -5.51
N VAL A 95 4.25 -8.70 -5.75
CA VAL A 95 5.44 -8.52 -4.91
C VAL A 95 6.49 -7.70 -5.65
N LEU A 96 6.91 -6.60 -5.03
CA LEU A 96 8.10 -5.83 -5.38
C LEU A 96 9.21 -6.21 -4.39
N ASP A 97 10.46 -6.18 -4.82
CA ASP A 97 11.60 -6.47 -3.97
C ASP A 97 12.74 -5.45 -4.16
N ALA A 98 13.45 -5.17 -3.06
CA ALA A 98 14.59 -4.28 -3.00
C ALA A 98 15.73 -4.90 -2.20
N SER A 99 16.97 -4.70 -2.63
CA SER A 99 18.16 -5.22 -1.97
C SER A 99 18.73 -4.33 -0.86
N ASP A 100 18.18 -3.14 -0.71
CA ASP A 100 18.64 -2.14 0.27
C ASP A 100 17.53 -1.13 0.60
N GLY A 101 17.68 -0.43 1.74
CA GLY A 101 16.69 0.53 2.21
C GLY A 101 16.47 1.73 1.27
N ALA A 102 17.51 2.22 0.59
CA ALA A 102 17.40 3.36 -0.31
C ALA A 102 16.59 3.01 -1.58
N THR A 103 16.82 1.84 -2.15
CA THR A 103 16.03 1.29 -3.25
C THR A 103 14.61 1.01 -2.80
N GLY A 104 14.43 0.46 -1.58
CA GLY A 104 13.11 0.23 -0.98
C GLY A 104 12.29 1.51 -0.86
N ILE A 105 12.87 2.61 -0.35
CA ILE A 105 12.19 3.90 -0.26
C ILE A 105 11.79 4.42 -1.65
N ARG A 106 12.68 4.34 -2.65
CA ARG A 106 12.35 4.77 -4.02
C ARG A 106 11.17 3.99 -4.61
N LEU A 107 11.15 2.66 -4.41
CA LEU A 107 10.05 1.81 -4.86
C LEU A 107 8.77 2.10 -4.09
N ALA A 108 8.85 2.32 -2.76
CA ALA A 108 7.70 2.69 -1.95
C ALA A 108 7.08 4.01 -2.39
N MET A 109 7.91 5.03 -2.68
CA MET A 109 7.43 6.31 -3.21
C MET A 109 6.80 6.15 -4.61
N LYS A 110 7.43 5.38 -5.49
CA LYS A 110 6.95 5.20 -6.88
C LYS A 110 5.64 4.42 -6.93
N TYR A 111 5.53 3.32 -6.18
CA TYR A 111 4.44 2.35 -6.32
C TYR A 111 3.40 2.39 -5.19
N VAL A 112 3.66 3.06 -4.09
CA VAL A 112 2.79 3.17 -2.90
C VAL A 112 2.21 1.79 -2.53
N PRO A 113 3.03 0.83 -2.05
CA PRO A 113 2.57 -0.52 -1.72
C PRO A 113 1.56 -0.53 -0.57
N ASP A 114 0.77 -1.59 -0.47
CA ASP A 114 -0.21 -1.76 0.61
C ASP A 114 0.45 -2.19 1.93
N VAL A 115 1.62 -2.86 1.87
CA VAL A 115 2.44 -3.26 3.03
C VAL A 115 3.90 -3.30 2.62
N ILE A 116 4.79 -2.93 3.54
CA ILE A 116 6.23 -3.10 3.40
C ILE A 116 6.71 -4.14 4.43
N VAL A 117 7.54 -5.08 3.98
CA VAL A 117 8.26 -6.04 4.83
C VAL A 117 9.74 -5.74 4.68
N SER A 118 10.41 -5.30 5.75
CA SER A 118 11.83 -4.90 5.70
C SER A 118 12.66 -5.67 6.72
N ASP A 119 13.84 -6.11 6.32
CA ASP A 119 14.84 -6.52 7.29
C ASP A 119 15.30 -5.34 8.14
N VAL A 120 15.59 -5.58 9.40
CA VAL A 120 16.21 -4.58 10.30
C VAL A 120 17.69 -4.44 9.97
N MET A 121 18.41 -5.54 9.76
CA MET A 121 19.87 -5.57 9.65
C MET A 121 20.31 -5.50 8.18
N MET A 122 20.40 -4.31 7.61
CA MET A 122 20.88 -4.10 6.24
C MET A 122 22.09 -3.18 6.20
N PRO A 123 23.03 -3.38 5.25
CA PRO A 123 24.16 -2.48 5.06
C PRO A 123 23.73 -1.07 4.64
N GLY A 124 24.41 -0.06 5.17
CA GLY A 124 24.19 1.35 4.86
C GLY A 124 23.00 1.93 5.61
N MET A 125 21.79 1.68 5.14
CA MET A 125 20.55 2.11 5.79
C MET A 125 19.86 0.90 6.41
N ASP A 126 19.73 0.87 7.73
CA ASP A 126 18.98 -0.19 8.42
C ASP A 126 17.46 -0.06 8.23
N GLY A 127 16.73 -1.12 8.58
CA GLY A 127 15.28 -1.16 8.41
C GLY A 127 14.53 -0.19 9.33
N ILE A 128 15.09 0.17 10.48
CA ILE A 128 14.49 1.13 11.42
C ILE A 128 14.56 2.54 10.84
N GLU A 129 15.73 2.93 10.32
CA GLU A 129 15.90 4.23 9.65
C GLU A 129 15.07 4.30 8.36
N CYS A 130 15.03 3.19 7.59
CA CYS A 130 14.16 3.08 6.43
C CYS A 130 12.68 3.30 6.80
N CYS A 131 12.20 2.64 7.86
CA CYS A 131 10.85 2.81 8.38
C CYS A 131 10.59 4.25 8.81
N ARG A 132 11.49 4.86 9.57
CA ARG A 132 11.35 6.25 10.03
C ARG A 132 11.22 7.23 8.87
N ARG A 133 12.03 7.07 7.80
CA ARG A 133 11.93 7.90 6.59
C ARG A 133 10.61 7.68 5.87
N LEU A 134 10.19 6.43 5.69
CA LEU A 134 8.89 6.13 5.08
C LEU A 134 7.71 6.73 5.85
N LYS A 135 7.76 6.69 7.20
CA LYS A 135 6.73 7.27 8.06
C LYS A 135 6.77 8.81 8.12
N GLY A 136 7.91 9.41 7.82
CA GLY A 136 8.08 10.87 7.74
C GLY A 136 7.65 11.49 6.41
N GLU A 137 7.46 10.70 5.37
CA GLU A 137 7.13 11.20 4.03
C GLU A 137 5.63 11.17 3.77
N LEU A 138 5.08 12.31 3.28
CA LEU A 138 3.65 12.46 3.00
C LEU A 138 3.09 11.35 2.09
N GLN A 139 3.90 10.86 1.15
CA GLN A 139 3.47 9.85 0.17
C GLN A 139 3.36 8.45 0.74
N THR A 140 4.13 8.13 1.80
CA THR A 140 4.32 6.76 2.29
C THR A 140 3.98 6.56 3.77
N CYS A 141 3.73 7.63 4.55
CA CYS A 141 3.48 7.57 6.00
C CYS A 141 2.33 6.62 6.39
N HIS A 142 1.32 6.50 5.54
CA HIS A 142 0.16 5.61 5.75
C HIS A 142 0.47 4.13 5.54
N ILE A 143 1.58 3.79 4.87
CA ILE A 143 1.89 2.39 4.51
C ILE A 143 2.35 1.64 5.77
N PRO A 144 1.70 0.51 6.13
CA PRO A 144 2.14 -0.31 7.25
C PRO A 144 3.48 -0.99 6.95
N VAL A 145 4.35 -1.02 7.96
CA VAL A 145 5.70 -1.59 7.88
C VAL A 145 5.84 -2.73 8.88
N ILE A 146 6.24 -3.91 8.39
CA ILE A 146 6.64 -5.07 9.19
C ILE A 146 8.17 -5.13 9.18
N LEU A 147 8.79 -5.12 10.36
CA LEU A 147 10.23 -5.31 10.50
C LEU A 147 10.57 -6.76 10.84
N LEU A 148 11.47 -7.36 10.06
CA LEU A 148 12.04 -8.67 10.32
C LEU A 148 13.33 -8.49 11.10
N THR A 149 13.46 -9.10 12.28
CA THR A 149 14.63 -8.94 13.16
C THR A 149 15.27 -10.26 13.56
N ALA A 150 16.60 -10.31 13.64
CA ALA A 150 17.32 -11.46 14.17
C ALA A 150 17.30 -11.53 15.70
N CYS A 151 16.86 -10.46 16.38
CA CYS A 151 16.92 -10.34 17.83
C CYS A 151 15.55 -10.45 18.49
N SER A 152 15.47 -11.29 19.52
CA SER A 152 14.25 -11.45 20.34
C SER A 152 14.24 -10.49 21.56
N LEU A 153 15.23 -9.62 21.69
CA LEU A 153 15.40 -8.78 22.88
C LEU A 153 14.50 -7.55 22.86
N ASP A 154 13.85 -7.28 23.97
CA ASP A 154 12.89 -6.20 24.18
C ASP A 154 13.47 -4.79 23.90
N GLU A 155 14.77 -4.58 24.04
CA GLU A 155 15.43 -3.30 23.79
C GLU A 155 15.38 -2.85 22.32
N GLN A 156 15.56 -3.76 21.36
CA GLN A 156 15.43 -3.42 19.93
C GLN A 156 13.98 -3.27 19.51
N ARG A 157 13.05 -3.95 20.18
CA ARG A 157 11.61 -3.73 19.97
C ARG A 157 11.19 -2.34 20.41
N ILE A 158 11.74 -1.83 21.53
CA ILE A 158 11.46 -0.46 22.02
C ILE A 158 11.99 0.58 21.03
N GLN A 159 13.24 0.48 20.57
CA GLN A 159 13.80 1.38 19.55
C GLN A 159 13.06 1.34 18.22
N GLY A 160 12.53 0.20 17.87
CA GLY A 160 11.77 0.02 16.65
C GLY A 160 10.33 0.56 16.74
N TYR A 161 9.67 0.49 17.90
CA TYR A 161 8.40 1.19 18.13
C TYR A 161 8.57 2.72 18.01
N ASP A 162 9.70 3.27 18.45
CA ASP A 162 10.07 4.66 18.23
C ASP A 162 10.29 4.98 16.73
N GLY A 163 10.59 3.98 15.89
CA GLY A 163 10.68 4.08 14.44
C GLY A 163 9.33 4.08 13.72
N GLY A 164 8.21 3.86 14.43
CA GLY A 164 6.85 3.87 13.87
C GLY A 164 6.47 2.61 13.09
N ALA A 165 7.15 1.48 13.28
CA ALA A 165 6.78 0.21 12.64
C ALA A 165 5.49 -0.38 13.22
N ASP A 166 4.65 -0.93 12.35
CA ASP A 166 3.33 -1.47 12.71
C ASP A 166 3.41 -2.91 13.23
N SER A 167 4.49 -3.62 12.96
CA SER A 167 4.71 -4.99 13.44
C SER A 167 6.19 -5.41 13.41
N TYR A 168 6.53 -6.32 14.31
CA TYR A 168 7.85 -6.97 14.40
C TYR A 168 7.70 -8.47 14.33
N ILE A 169 8.57 -9.13 13.55
CA ILE A 169 8.63 -10.58 13.43
C ILE A 169 10.09 -11.01 13.57
N SER A 170 10.37 -11.89 14.54
CA SER A 170 11.73 -12.42 14.74
C SER A 170 12.09 -13.48 13.71
N LYS A 171 13.31 -13.42 13.19
CA LYS A 171 13.93 -14.48 12.37
C LYS A 171 14.51 -15.59 13.29
N PRO A 172 14.33 -16.89 13.00
CA PRO A 172 13.58 -17.45 11.89
C PRO A 172 12.05 -17.34 12.11
N PHE A 173 11.30 -16.93 11.09
CA PHE A 173 9.86 -16.72 11.18
C PHE A 173 9.06 -17.87 10.53
N ASN A 174 7.86 -18.06 11.05
CA ASN A 174 6.87 -18.95 10.44
C ASN A 174 6.19 -18.23 9.27
N SER A 175 6.18 -18.88 8.10
CA SER A 175 5.56 -18.33 6.88
C SER A 175 4.07 -17.99 7.06
N GLN A 176 3.32 -18.82 7.80
CA GLN A 176 1.90 -18.55 8.07
C GLN A 176 1.70 -17.34 8.97
N LEU A 177 2.61 -17.10 9.93
CA LEU A 177 2.58 -15.92 10.78
C LEU A 177 2.80 -14.65 9.95
N LEU A 178 3.80 -14.65 9.05
CA LEU A 178 4.06 -13.51 8.16
C LEU A 178 2.85 -13.23 7.26
N LEU A 179 2.30 -14.24 6.59
CA LEU A 179 1.11 -14.10 5.74
C LEU A 179 -0.10 -13.57 6.52
N SER A 180 -0.35 -14.11 7.72
CA SER A 180 -1.44 -13.66 8.56
C SER A 180 -1.28 -12.20 8.98
N ARG A 181 -0.05 -11.76 9.32
CA ARG A 181 0.24 -10.36 9.65
C ARG A 181 0.00 -9.41 8.48
N ILE A 182 0.49 -9.77 7.30
CA ILE A 182 0.29 -8.99 6.07
C ILE A 182 -1.21 -8.84 5.79
N ARG A 183 -1.97 -9.95 5.80
CA ARG A 183 -3.42 -9.91 5.59
C ARG A 183 -4.15 -9.03 6.61
N ASN A 184 -3.79 -9.16 7.90
CA ASN A 184 -4.41 -8.37 8.97
C ASN A 184 -4.11 -6.88 8.84
N LEU A 185 -2.87 -6.49 8.49
CA LEU A 185 -2.53 -5.09 8.28
C LEU A 185 -3.30 -4.49 7.09
N ILE A 186 -3.38 -5.22 5.97
CA ILE A 186 -4.16 -4.79 4.80
C ILE A 186 -5.65 -4.70 5.14
N ALA A 187 -6.21 -5.68 5.88
CA ALA A 187 -7.61 -5.67 6.28
C ALA A 187 -7.94 -4.54 7.26
N ASN A 188 -7.09 -4.30 8.25
CA ASN A 188 -7.28 -3.20 9.20
C ASN A 188 -7.19 -1.83 8.52
N HIS A 189 -6.31 -1.68 7.54
CA HIS A 189 -6.26 -0.48 6.69
C HIS A 189 -7.57 -0.29 5.91
N LYS A 190 -8.19 -1.38 5.44
CA LYS A 190 -9.50 -1.31 4.77
C LYS A 190 -10.63 -0.85 5.72
N GLN A 191 -10.60 -1.21 7.00
CA GLN A 191 -11.58 -0.75 7.99
C GLN A 191 -11.44 0.75 8.29
N LEU A 192 -10.21 1.28 8.37
CA LEU A 192 -9.98 2.71 8.49
C LEU A 192 -10.54 3.51 7.30
N LYS A 193 -10.58 2.90 6.10
CA LYS A 193 -11.14 3.50 4.88
C LYS A 193 -12.61 3.92 5.03
N GLN A 194 -13.43 3.15 5.77
CA GLN A 194 -14.85 3.46 5.95
C GLN A 194 -15.08 4.74 6.77
N PHE A 195 -14.16 5.10 7.67
CA PHE A 195 -14.27 6.32 8.48
C PHE A 195 -13.89 7.61 7.75
N PHE A 196 -13.02 7.52 6.72
CA PHE A 196 -12.66 8.71 5.91
C PHE A 196 -13.71 9.06 4.85
N GLY A 197 -14.54 8.10 4.44
CA GLY A 197 -15.57 8.28 3.40
C GLY A 197 -16.80 9.06 3.85
N ASP A 198 -17.21 8.92 5.09
CA ASP A 198 -18.34 9.62 5.69
C ASP A 198 -17.84 10.69 6.66
N ASN A 199 -18.42 11.91 6.60
CA ASN A 199 -18.07 13.11 7.36
C ASN A 199 -18.15 12.95 8.90
N GLN A 200 -17.81 11.79 9.45
CA GLN A 200 -17.62 11.63 10.88
C GLN A 200 -16.24 12.19 11.26
N SER A 201 -16.22 13.05 12.25
CA SER A 201 -15.02 13.66 12.82
C SER A 201 -13.89 12.65 13.00
N ILE A 202 -12.72 13.03 12.48
CA ILE A 202 -11.48 12.20 12.55
C ILE A 202 -10.96 12.27 14.00
N GLU A 203 -11.63 11.61 14.92
CA GLU A 203 -11.24 11.57 16.34
C GLU A 203 -10.54 10.26 16.75
N LYS A 204 -10.14 9.38 15.80
CA LYS A 204 -9.41 8.18 16.18
C LYS A 204 -7.91 8.39 16.19
N GLU A 205 -7.31 8.12 17.35
CA GLU A 205 -5.87 8.18 17.68
C GLU A 205 -4.93 7.39 16.75
N SER A 206 -5.45 6.65 15.77
CA SER A 206 -4.69 5.74 14.91
C SER A 206 -4.30 6.30 13.53
N VAL A 207 -4.71 7.53 13.19
CA VAL A 207 -4.39 8.15 11.90
C VAL A 207 -3.29 9.19 12.08
N SER A 208 -2.23 9.11 11.27
CA SER A 208 -1.11 10.06 11.36
C SER A 208 -1.58 11.49 11.05
N GLU A 209 -0.96 12.47 11.71
CA GLU A 209 -1.23 13.90 11.44
C GLU A 209 -0.96 14.23 9.96
N LEU A 210 0.08 13.64 9.36
CA LEU A 210 0.40 13.81 7.94
C LEU A 210 -0.73 13.33 7.01
N ASP A 211 -1.43 12.26 7.38
CA ASP A 211 -2.56 11.76 6.59
C ASP A 211 -3.80 12.64 6.76
N LYS A 212 -4.03 13.19 7.95
CA LYS A 212 -5.09 14.17 8.19
C LYS A 212 -4.85 15.43 7.37
N ASP A 213 -3.63 15.96 7.41
CA ASP A 213 -3.20 17.14 6.65
C ASP A 213 -3.33 16.90 5.14
N PHE A 214 -2.94 15.72 4.66
CA PHE A 214 -3.07 15.35 3.26
C PHE A 214 -4.54 15.37 2.81
N VAL A 215 -5.43 14.71 3.55
CA VAL A 215 -6.86 14.67 3.21
C VAL A 215 -7.49 16.06 3.29
N THR A 216 -7.10 16.87 4.28
CA THR A 216 -7.58 18.24 4.45
C THR A 216 -7.13 19.11 3.27
N ARG A 217 -5.84 19.06 2.91
CA ARG A 217 -5.29 19.78 1.76
C ARG A 217 -5.96 19.37 0.45
N PHE A 218 -6.19 18.07 0.25
CA PHE A 218 -6.91 17.58 -0.93
C PHE A 218 -8.34 18.10 -0.99
N LYS A 219 -9.09 18.08 0.14
CA LYS A 219 -10.45 18.61 0.21
C LYS A 219 -10.49 20.10 -0.08
N THR A 220 -9.56 20.89 0.44
CA THR A 220 -9.46 22.32 0.18
C THR A 220 -9.21 22.58 -1.29
N LEU A 221 -8.22 21.91 -1.88
CA LEU A 221 -7.88 22.04 -3.30
C LEU A 221 -9.07 21.71 -4.22
N VAL A 222 -9.76 20.60 -3.94
CA VAL A 222 -10.99 20.25 -4.68
C VAL A 222 -12.06 21.31 -4.47
N GLY A 223 -12.24 21.83 -3.24
CA GLY A 223 -13.22 22.89 -2.94
C GLY A 223 -13.01 24.16 -3.76
N GLU A 224 -11.75 24.53 -3.98
CA GLU A 224 -11.36 25.71 -4.77
C GLU A 224 -11.57 25.52 -6.28
N LYS A 225 -11.28 24.30 -6.79
CA LYS A 225 -11.24 24.02 -8.23
C LYS A 225 -12.46 23.23 -8.75
N MET A 226 -13.37 22.77 -7.89
CA MET A 226 -14.45 21.84 -8.29
C MET A 226 -15.42 22.39 -9.33
N LYS A 227 -15.50 23.73 -9.49
CA LYS A 227 -16.36 24.38 -10.49
C LYS A 227 -15.89 24.12 -11.92
N ASP A 228 -14.61 23.85 -12.10
CA ASP A 228 -14.04 23.54 -13.40
C ASP A 228 -14.50 22.15 -13.85
N PRO A 229 -15.28 22.02 -14.94
CA PRO A 229 -15.70 20.72 -15.44
C PRO A 229 -14.56 19.89 -16.01
N GLU A 230 -13.45 20.53 -16.46
CA GLU A 230 -12.28 19.88 -17.03
C GLU A 230 -11.25 19.45 -15.95
N LEU A 231 -11.51 19.75 -14.67
CA LEU A 231 -10.62 19.35 -13.57
C LEU A 231 -10.43 17.85 -13.56
N ASN A 232 -9.19 17.42 -13.75
CA ASN A 232 -8.79 16.01 -13.84
C ASN A 232 -7.81 15.60 -12.73
N VAL A 233 -7.56 14.31 -12.64
CA VAL A 233 -6.69 13.71 -11.58
C VAL A 233 -5.23 14.10 -11.74
N GLU A 234 -4.77 14.35 -12.97
CA GLU A 234 -3.40 14.79 -13.22
C GLU A 234 -3.14 16.19 -12.65
N ASP A 235 -4.09 17.10 -12.85
CA ASP A 235 -4.01 18.45 -12.28
C ASP A 235 -4.02 18.42 -10.75
N LEU A 236 -4.92 17.63 -10.16
CA LEU A 236 -4.96 17.43 -8.72
C LEU A 236 -3.65 16.80 -8.21
N GLY A 237 -3.10 15.85 -8.92
CA GLY A 237 -1.80 15.24 -8.59
C GLY A 237 -0.67 16.25 -8.60
N ARG A 238 -0.58 17.07 -9.66
CA ARG A 238 0.42 18.12 -9.79
C ARG A 238 0.35 19.14 -8.63
N ASP A 239 -0.83 19.57 -8.27
CA ASP A 239 -1.05 20.52 -7.17
C ASP A 239 -0.72 19.91 -5.79
N MET A 240 -0.87 18.59 -5.66
CA MET A 240 -0.49 17.84 -4.46
C MET A 240 0.98 17.42 -4.44
N GLY A 241 1.74 17.68 -5.51
CA GLY A 241 3.15 17.25 -5.65
C GLY A 241 3.29 15.74 -5.84
N MET A 242 2.31 15.09 -6.46
CA MET A 242 2.24 13.64 -6.66
C MET A 242 1.95 13.28 -8.12
N SER A 243 2.42 12.13 -8.57
CA SER A 243 1.95 11.56 -9.83
C SER A 243 0.48 11.09 -9.69
N ARG A 244 -0.22 10.94 -10.82
CA ARG A 244 -1.59 10.40 -10.87
C ARG A 244 -1.71 9.08 -10.11
N VAL A 245 -0.74 8.18 -10.31
CA VAL A 245 -0.71 6.85 -9.66
C VAL A 245 -0.53 6.95 -8.15
N GLN A 246 0.38 7.82 -7.69
CA GLN A 246 0.61 8.04 -6.26
C GLN A 246 -0.64 8.64 -5.59
N LEU A 247 -1.25 9.66 -6.21
CA LEU A 247 -2.47 10.27 -5.71
C LEU A 247 -3.62 9.26 -5.64
N TYR A 248 -3.82 8.47 -6.71
CA TYR A 248 -4.83 7.42 -6.76
C TYR A 248 -4.64 6.41 -5.63
N ARG A 249 -3.43 5.84 -5.48
CA ARG A 249 -3.15 4.82 -4.47
C ARG A 249 -3.28 5.35 -3.05
N LYS A 250 -2.74 6.54 -2.78
CA LYS A 250 -2.84 7.14 -1.45
C LYS A 250 -4.29 7.47 -1.10
N LEU A 251 -5.05 8.11 -1.99
CA LEU A 251 -6.47 8.38 -1.73
C LEU A 251 -7.29 7.09 -1.59
N LYS A 252 -7.07 6.12 -2.47
CA LYS A 252 -7.74 4.81 -2.38
C LYS A 252 -7.40 4.10 -1.08
N SER A 253 -6.14 4.16 -0.64
CA SER A 253 -5.71 3.62 0.65
C SER A 253 -6.39 4.31 1.82
N LEU A 254 -6.47 5.63 1.85
CA LEU A 254 -7.00 6.40 2.98
C LEU A 254 -8.53 6.47 3.02
N THR A 255 -9.19 6.55 1.85
CA THR A 255 -10.63 6.87 1.76
C THR A 255 -11.49 5.75 1.16
N ASN A 256 -10.88 4.72 0.59
CA ASN A 256 -11.52 3.70 -0.25
C ASN A 256 -12.18 4.23 -1.54
N TYR A 257 -12.04 5.52 -1.85
CA TYR A 257 -12.54 6.12 -3.08
C TYR A 257 -11.39 6.45 -4.01
N SER A 258 -11.61 6.29 -5.33
CA SER A 258 -10.70 6.86 -6.32
C SER A 258 -10.79 8.40 -6.28
N PRO A 259 -9.77 9.12 -6.80
CA PRO A 259 -9.81 10.58 -6.87
C PRO A 259 -11.07 11.10 -7.61
N ASN A 260 -11.47 10.46 -8.71
CA ASN A 260 -12.66 10.81 -9.46
C ASN A 260 -13.96 10.59 -8.67
N GLU A 261 -14.07 9.47 -7.95
CA GLU A 261 -15.21 9.20 -7.08
C GLU A 261 -15.29 10.22 -5.95
N LEU A 262 -14.15 10.57 -5.34
CA LEU A 262 -14.10 11.54 -4.25
C LEU A 262 -14.48 12.94 -4.75
N LEU A 263 -13.94 13.37 -5.90
CA LEU A 263 -14.31 14.63 -6.56
C LEU A 263 -15.83 14.67 -6.84
N ARG A 264 -16.37 13.61 -7.46
CA ARG A 264 -17.82 13.50 -7.74
C ARG A 264 -18.65 13.60 -6.47
N ARG A 265 -18.30 12.88 -5.41
CA ARG A 265 -18.99 12.93 -4.11
C ARG A 265 -18.96 14.32 -3.50
N MET A 266 -17.82 15.03 -3.56
CA MET A 266 -17.69 16.39 -3.04
C MET A 266 -18.56 17.37 -3.85
N ARG A 267 -18.57 17.27 -5.17
CA ARG A 267 -19.46 18.04 -6.05
C ARG A 267 -20.93 17.83 -5.70
N LEU A 268 -21.36 16.57 -5.49
CA LEU A 268 -22.74 16.23 -5.14
C LEU A 268 -23.12 16.71 -3.73
N LYS A 269 -22.23 16.62 -2.75
CA LYS A 269 -22.45 17.20 -1.40
C LYS A 269 -22.63 18.72 -1.47
N LYS A 270 -21.81 19.42 -2.25
CA LYS A 270 -21.95 20.87 -2.47
C LYS A 270 -23.27 21.21 -3.16
N ALA A 271 -23.66 20.40 -4.17
CA ALA A 271 -24.93 20.56 -4.84
C ALA A 271 -26.11 20.38 -3.88
N ALA A 272 -26.10 19.40 -3.01
CA ALA A 272 -27.15 19.21 -2.01
C ALA A 272 -27.26 20.42 -1.07
N SER A 273 -26.14 21.02 -0.67
CA SER A 273 -26.14 22.25 0.13
C SER A 273 -26.72 23.43 -0.65
N LEU A 274 -26.44 23.59 -1.97
CA LEU A 274 -26.99 24.63 -2.81
C LEU A 274 -28.49 24.44 -3.05
N LEU A 275 -28.96 23.22 -3.32
CA LEU A 275 -30.38 22.88 -3.42
C LEU A 275 -31.16 23.25 -2.14
N ALA A 276 -30.51 23.08 -0.98
CA ALA A 276 -31.12 23.42 0.31
C ALA A 276 -31.16 24.95 0.58
N ALA A 277 -30.16 25.71 0.10
CA ALA A 277 -29.92 27.11 0.52
C ALA A 277 -30.15 28.16 -0.54
N SER A 278 -30.38 27.81 -1.82
CA SER A 278 -30.51 28.75 -2.92
C SER A 278 -31.81 28.53 -3.74
N ASP A 279 -32.16 29.52 -4.55
CA ASP A 279 -33.27 29.44 -5.50
C ASP A 279 -32.82 29.08 -6.92
N MET A 280 -31.59 28.60 -7.07
CA MET A 280 -31.01 28.17 -8.34
C MET A 280 -31.75 26.95 -8.92
N THR A 281 -31.87 26.92 -10.22
CA THR A 281 -32.38 25.73 -10.91
C THR A 281 -31.44 24.54 -10.83
N VAL A 282 -31.95 23.34 -11.00
CA VAL A 282 -31.14 22.10 -11.01
C VAL A 282 -30.00 22.16 -12.04
N ALA A 283 -30.26 22.78 -13.21
CA ALA A 283 -29.25 22.95 -14.26
C ALA A 283 -28.12 23.91 -13.85
N GLU A 284 -28.49 25.06 -13.27
CA GLU A 284 -27.51 26.04 -12.77
C GLU A 284 -26.64 25.43 -11.67
N ILE A 285 -27.23 24.68 -10.74
CA ILE A 285 -26.48 24.00 -9.69
C ILE A 285 -25.53 22.95 -10.26
N ALA A 286 -25.98 22.19 -11.29
CA ALA A 286 -25.10 21.21 -11.94
C ALA A 286 -23.83 21.88 -12.51
N TYR A 287 -23.99 22.99 -13.22
CA TYR A 287 -22.85 23.75 -13.76
C TYR A 287 -21.98 24.40 -12.64
N GLU A 288 -22.64 24.99 -11.64
CA GLU A 288 -21.95 25.64 -10.51
C GLU A 288 -21.03 24.68 -9.72
N VAL A 289 -21.37 23.39 -9.68
CA VAL A 289 -20.54 22.38 -9.02
C VAL A 289 -19.63 21.62 -9.98
N GLY A 290 -19.53 22.03 -11.25
CA GLY A 290 -18.56 21.51 -12.23
C GLY A 290 -19.03 20.27 -13.00
N PHE A 291 -20.34 19.99 -13.10
CA PHE A 291 -20.81 18.99 -14.04
C PHE A 291 -21.03 19.63 -15.42
N SER A 292 -20.54 19.01 -16.47
CA SER A 292 -20.74 19.43 -17.85
C SER A 292 -22.15 19.09 -18.40
N SER A 293 -22.87 18.15 -17.73
CA SER A 293 -24.21 17.69 -18.17
C SER A 293 -25.18 17.61 -16.99
N PRO A 294 -26.27 18.38 -16.99
CA PRO A 294 -27.32 18.26 -15.96
C PRO A 294 -28.00 16.90 -15.91
N SER A 295 -28.09 16.19 -17.04
CA SER A 295 -28.63 14.83 -17.07
C SER A 295 -27.73 13.84 -16.34
N TYR A 296 -26.40 13.91 -16.55
CA TYR A 296 -25.43 13.09 -15.83
C TYR A 296 -25.39 13.45 -14.34
N PHE A 297 -25.45 14.74 -14.01
CA PHE A 297 -25.58 15.20 -12.62
C PHE A 297 -26.78 14.58 -11.92
N THR A 298 -27.98 14.66 -12.55
CA THR A 298 -29.23 14.13 -11.98
C THR A 298 -29.14 12.62 -11.72
N LYS A 299 -28.50 11.86 -12.63
CA LYS A 299 -28.23 10.43 -12.46
C LYS A 299 -27.33 10.18 -11.24
N CYS A 300 -26.17 10.85 -11.18
CA CYS A 300 -25.22 10.70 -10.09
C CYS A 300 -25.79 11.10 -8.73
N TYR A 301 -26.61 12.17 -8.71
CA TYR A 301 -27.28 12.65 -7.49
C TYR A 301 -28.25 11.60 -6.95
N LYS A 302 -29.10 11.04 -7.84
CA LYS A 302 -30.05 9.98 -7.48
C LYS A 302 -29.34 8.72 -6.99
N GLU A 303 -28.24 8.33 -7.62
CA GLU A 303 -27.42 7.18 -7.19
C GLU A 303 -26.84 7.39 -5.78
N GLN A 304 -26.42 8.61 -5.44
CA GLN A 304 -25.79 8.91 -4.16
C GLN A 304 -26.79 9.15 -3.02
N PHE A 305 -27.91 9.82 -3.28
CA PHE A 305 -28.86 10.26 -2.24
C PHE A 305 -30.18 9.48 -2.25
N GLY A 306 -30.43 8.62 -3.25
CA GLY A 306 -31.65 7.82 -3.35
C GLY A 306 -32.85 8.57 -3.98
N GLU A 307 -32.77 9.89 -4.12
CA GLU A 307 -33.82 10.74 -4.70
C GLU A 307 -33.24 11.68 -5.78
N SER A 308 -34.09 12.16 -6.73
CA SER A 308 -33.62 13.13 -7.71
C SER A 308 -33.51 14.55 -7.12
N PRO A 309 -32.67 15.45 -7.68
CA PRO A 309 -32.61 16.85 -7.27
C PRO A 309 -34.01 17.56 -7.34
N THR A 310 -34.81 17.21 -8.33
CA THR A 310 -36.17 17.76 -8.53
C THR A 310 -37.12 17.28 -7.44
N ASP A 311 -37.03 16.01 -7.02
CA ASP A 311 -37.85 15.47 -5.94
C ASP A 311 -37.48 16.10 -4.59
N PHE A 312 -36.17 16.31 -4.38
CA PHE A 312 -35.67 17.04 -3.21
C PHE A 312 -36.27 18.45 -3.14
N LEU A 313 -36.28 19.23 -4.24
CA LEU A 313 -36.83 20.58 -4.28
C LEU A 313 -38.34 20.56 -4.03
N LYS A 314 -39.10 19.61 -4.60
CA LYS A 314 -40.54 19.47 -4.35
C LYS A 314 -40.89 19.17 -2.90
N ARG A 315 -40.02 18.49 -2.20
CA ARG A 315 -40.21 18.17 -0.78
C ARG A 315 -39.89 19.36 0.14
N LYS A 316 -38.99 20.24 -0.30
CA LYS A 316 -38.58 21.44 0.44
C LYS A 316 -39.63 22.58 0.36
N GLY A 317 -40.31 22.72 -0.76
CA GLY A 317 -41.35 23.76 -1.00
C GLY A 317 -42.69 23.28 -0.58
#